data_f96695fdaf037f64a45fa5d0cd9bce82
#
_entry.id   f96695fdaf037f64a45fa5d0cd9bce82
#
_cell.length_a   1.000
_cell.length_b   1.000
_cell.length_c   1.000
_cell.angle_alpha   90.00
_cell.angle_beta   90.00
_cell.angle_gamma   90.00
#
_symmetry.space_group_name_H-M   'P 1'
#
loop_
_entity.id
_entity.type
_entity.pdbx_description
1 polymer ?
#
loop_
_entity_poly.entity_id
_entity_poly.type
_entity_poly.pdbx_seq_one_letter_code
_entity_poly.pdbx_strand_id
1 'polypeptide(L)'
;MFSKETYMARRAKLKQTIGSGLLLFLGNDESGMNYADNTYHFRQDSTFLYFFGLPYAGLSAIIDIDNNKEIIFGDELTIDAIVWMGTQPTLKEKSEAAGITEVRPFKEIETYLKAAQQKSQRVHYLPTYRAEHQIKLFQWLGVVPGTEQPSVPFILGVVNQRNYKSAEEIAEIEKACTVTADMHLTAMRTVRPGIRESEVAAAVAEVAYANNYQLSFPIIATINGQTLHNHDHSNMIKSGDMLLLDAGAETEMGYAGDMSSTIPADA
;
A
#
# COMPACT_ATOMS: atom_id res chain seq x y z
N MET A 1 2.31 11.04 7.87
CA MET A 1 3.70 10.81 7.39
C MET A 1 4.64 10.86 8.59
N PHE A 2 5.61 9.96 8.73
CA PHE A 2 6.66 10.04 9.76
C PHE A 2 7.62 11.20 9.46
N SER A 3 8.56 11.47 10.37
CA SER A 3 9.60 12.46 10.12
C SER A 3 10.50 12.04 8.94
N LYS A 4 11.09 13.01 8.25
CA LYS A 4 12.03 12.72 7.17
C LYS A 4 13.23 11.91 7.65
N GLU A 5 13.65 12.11 8.92
CA GLU A 5 14.75 11.41 9.55
C GLU A 5 14.46 9.89 9.63
N THR A 6 13.22 9.51 9.89
CA THR A 6 12.79 8.10 9.90
C THR A 6 12.98 7.46 8.53
N TYR A 7 12.54 8.11 7.45
CA TYR A 7 12.72 7.57 6.10
C TYR A 7 14.18 7.55 5.67
N MET A 8 14.94 8.59 5.99
CA MET A 8 16.40 8.64 5.73
C MET A 8 17.14 7.51 6.45
N ALA A 9 16.82 7.25 7.72
CA ALA A 9 17.43 6.17 8.50
C ALA A 9 17.10 4.79 7.92
N ARG A 10 15.84 4.56 7.50
CA ARG A 10 15.42 3.31 6.84
C ARG A 10 16.21 3.05 5.56
N ARG A 11 16.33 4.06 4.69
CA ARG A 11 17.10 3.94 3.45
C ARG A 11 18.60 3.78 3.70
N ALA A 12 19.16 4.50 4.67
CA ALA A 12 20.57 4.36 5.06
C ALA A 12 20.88 2.91 5.54
N LYS A 13 20.02 2.36 6.40
CA LYS A 13 20.15 0.98 6.87
C LYS A 13 20.04 -0.03 5.72
N LEU A 14 19.13 0.19 4.78
CA LEU A 14 18.98 -0.67 3.60
C LEU A 14 20.24 -0.64 2.72
N LYS A 15 20.79 0.56 2.44
CA LYS A 15 22.05 0.74 1.69
C LYS A 15 23.20 -0.03 2.34
N GLN A 16 23.33 0.05 3.65
CA GLN A 16 24.36 -0.70 4.40
C GLN A 16 24.17 -2.22 4.30
N THR A 17 22.94 -2.69 4.34
CA THR A 17 22.61 -4.12 4.27
C THR A 17 22.92 -4.72 2.89
N ILE A 18 22.62 -3.99 1.82
CA ILE A 18 22.82 -4.47 0.44
C ILE A 18 24.26 -4.27 -0.02
N GLY A 19 24.86 -3.14 0.32
CA GLY A 19 26.28 -2.83 0.10
C GLY A 19 26.61 -2.22 -1.25
N SER A 20 25.99 -2.63 -2.37
CA SER A 20 26.30 -2.12 -3.71
C SER A 20 25.12 -2.29 -4.67
N GLY A 21 25.19 -1.62 -5.82
CA GLY A 21 24.21 -1.71 -6.89
C GLY A 21 23.12 -0.64 -6.78
N LEU A 22 22.08 -0.82 -7.57
CA LEU A 22 20.96 0.08 -7.71
C LEU A 22 19.70 -0.63 -7.24
N LEU A 23 18.98 -0.05 -6.29
CA LEU A 23 17.70 -0.55 -5.80
C LEU A 23 16.57 0.17 -6.52
N LEU A 24 15.76 -0.57 -7.27
CA LEU A 24 14.57 -0.06 -7.95
C LEU A 24 13.34 -0.34 -7.10
N PHE A 25 12.60 0.71 -6.79
CA PHE A 25 11.30 0.66 -6.13
C PHE A 25 10.22 1.11 -7.10
N LEU A 26 9.23 0.26 -7.31
CA LEU A 26 8.07 0.55 -8.13
C LEU A 26 6.93 1.03 -7.25
N GLY A 27 6.48 2.26 -7.45
CA GLY A 27 5.23 2.74 -6.91
C GLY A 27 4.05 2.30 -7.79
N ASN A 28 2.87 2.23 -7.17
CA ASN A 28 1.65 1.88 -7.85
C ASN A 28 1.14 3.02 -8.74
N ASP A 29 0.45 2.66 -9.80
CA ASP A 29 -0.33 3.56 -10.62
C ASP A 29 -1.81 3.49 -10.22
N GLU A 30 -2.60 4.50 -10.59
CA GLU A 30 -4.05 4.43 -10.49
C GLU A 30 -4.60 3.30 -11.37
N SER A 31 -5.68 2.69 -10.95
CA SER A 31 -6.35 1.62 -11.68
C SER A 31 -7.80 1.99 -11.98
N GLY A 32 -8.17 2.04 -13.25
CA GLY A 32 -9.56 2.29 -13.65
C GLY A 32 -10.49 1.14 -13.28
N MET A 33 -11.70 1.48 -12.83
CA MET A 33 -12.76 0.50 -12.56
C MET A 33 -13.44 0.06 -13.86
N ASN A 34 -13.94 1.02 -14.63
CA ASN A 34 -14.66 0.81 -15.88
C ASN A 34 -14.37 1.91 -16.92
N TYR A 35 -13.63 2.94 -16.54
CA TYR A 35 -13.21 4.06 -17.37
C TYR A 35 -11.93 4.66 -16.79
N ALA A 36 -11.13 5.37 -17.60
CA ALA A 36 -9.82 5.90 -17.20
C ALA A 36 -9.89 6.82 -15.97
N ASP A 37 -10.91 7.70 -15.93
CA ASP A 37 -11.06 8.69 -14.87
C ASP A 37 -11.93 8.22 -13.68
N ASN A 38 -12.53 7.01 -13.78
CA ASN A 38 -13.26 6.38 -12.69
C ASN A 38 -12.38 5.29 -12.07
N THR A 39 -11.51 5.69 -11.14
CA THR A 39 -10.50 4.81 -10.54
C THR A 39 -10.99 4.16 -9.25
N TYR A 40 -10.42 3.01 -8.92
CA TYR A 40 -10.45 2.50 -7.56
C TYR A 40 -9.75 3.48 -6.62
N HIS A 41 -10.07 3.38 -5.33
CA HIS A 41 -9.29 4.11 -4.32
C HIS A 41 -7.79 3.78 -4.48
N PHE A 42 -6.97 4.82 -4.62
CA PHE A 42 -5.53 4.63 -4.79
C PHE A 42 -4.89 4.12 -3.50
N ARG A 43 -4.11 3.08 -3.63
CA ARG A 43 -3.30 2.55 -2.54
C ARG A 43 -1.87 2.33 -3.02
N GLN A 44 -0.93 3.05 -2.42
CA GLN A 44 0.49 2.93 -2.75
C GLN A 44 1.07 1.59 -2.30
N ASP A 45 2.11 1.11 -2.98
CA ASP A 45 2.88 -0.07 -2.56
C ASP A 45 3.42 0.11 -1.13
N SER A 46 3.25 -0.93 -0.30
CA SER A 46 3.62 -0.85 1.12
C SER A 46 5.12 -0.70 1.35
N THR A 47 5.95 -1.25 0.47
CA THR A 47 7.41 -1.11 0.58
C THR A 47 7.84 0.29 0.14
N PHE A 48 7.19 0.83 -0.91
CA PHE A 48 7.39 2.21 -1.32
C PHE A 48 7.02 3.19 -0.20
N LEU A 49 5.84 3.01 0.43
CA LEU A 49 5.42 3.81 1.59
C LEU A 49 6.42 3.71 2.75
N TYR A 50 6.92 2.51 3.05
CA TYR A 50 7.86 2.29 4.14
C TYR A 50 9.16 3.07 3.99
N PHE A 51 9.71 3.14 2.76
CA PHE A 51 10.99 3.78 2.50
C PHE A 51 10.89 5.25 2.09
N PHE A 52 9.76 5.68 1.54
CA PHE A 52 9.62 7.02 0.95
C PHE A 52 8.47 7.83 1.55
N GLY A 53 7.45 7.19 2.14
CA GLY A 53 6.31 7.89 2.74
C GLY A 53 5.46 8.70 1.75
N LEU A 54 5.52 8.42 0.46
CA LEU A 54 4.84 9.16 -0.60
C LEU A 54 3.60 8.41 -1.09
N PRO A 55 2.39 8.76 -0.65
CA PRO A 55 1.15 8.08 -1.01
C PRO A 55 0.57 8.61 -2.33
N TYR A 56 1.40 8.77 -3.36
CA TYR A 56 0.97 9.34 -4.66
C TYR A 56 1.20 8.34 -5.78
N ALA A 57 0.26 8.30 -6.74
CA ALA A 57 0.35 7.46 -7.93
C ALA A 57 1.46 7.90 -8.89
N GLY A 58 1.88 7.00 -9.78
CA GLY A 58 2.78 7.32 -10.89
C GLY A 58 4.22 7.61 -10.46
N LEU A 59 4.65 7.14 -9.29
CA LEU A 59 6.01 7.31 -8.80
C LEU A 59 6.83 6.04 -8.96
N SER A 60 8.13 6.21 -9.12
CA SER A 60 9.13 5.17 -8.90
C SER A 60 10.35 5.81 -8.21
N ALA A 61 11.16 5.00 -7.54
CA ALA A 61 12.34 5.51 -6.87
C ALA A 61 13.57 4.64 -7.16
N ILE A 62 14.73 5.26 -7.17
CA ILE A 62 16.02 4.60 -7.26
C ILE A 62 16.88 5.01 -6.07
N ILE A 63 17.44 4.02 -5.40
CA ILE A 63 18.58 4.20 -4.50
C ILE A 63 19.80 3.63 -5.19
N ASP A 64 20.66 4.50 -5.68
CA ASP A 64 21.94 4.14 -6.32
C ASP A 64 23.03 4.15 -5.24
N ILE A 65 23.33 2.97 -4.72
CA ILE A 65 24.27 2.80 -3.61
C ILE A 65 25.69 3.19 -4.04
N ASP A 66 26.08 2.79 -5.23
CA ASP A 66 27.46 2.97 -5.73
C ASP A 66 27.78 4.46 -5.96
N ASN A 67 26.78 5.27 -6.35
CA ASN A 67 26.92 6.71 -6.58
C ASN A 67 26.35 7.55 -5.42
N ASN A 68 25.88 6.91 -4.34
CA ASN A 68 25.25 7.54 -3.18
C ASN A 68 24.13 8.53 -3.55
N LYS A 69 23.21 8.10 -4.41
CA LYS A 69 22.06 8.90 -4.85
C LYS A 69 20.75 8.28 -4.42
N GLU A 70 19.78 9.12 -4.12
CA GLU A 70 18.39 8.77 -3.87
C GLU A 70 17.52 9.65 -4.75
N ILE A 71 16.75 9.07 -5.64
CA ILE A 71 16.05 9.78 -6.71
C ILE A 71 14.59 9.35 -6.74
N ILE A 72 13.66 10.31 -6.75
CA ILE A 72 12.27 10.07 -7.09
C ILE A 72 12.05 10.40 -8.56
N PHE A 73 11.41 9.49 -9.28
CA PHE A 73 10.94 9.68 -10.64
C PHE A 73 9.42 9.82 -10.64
N GLY A 74 8.94 10.89 -11.23
CA GLY A 74 7.53 11.22 -11.33
C GLY A 74 7.36 12.50 -12.13
N ASP A 75 6.12 12.82 -12.45
CA ASP A 75 5.81 14.03 -13.20
C ASP A 75 5.02 15.00 -12.31
N GLU A 76 5.18 16.30 -12.55
CA GLU A 76 4.37 17.34 -11.94
C GLU A 76 2.95 17.33 -12.52
N LEU A 77 2.00 17.80 -11.72
CA LEU A 77 0.62 17.93 -12.19
C LEU A 77 0.55 18.87 -13.40
N THR A 78 -0.20 18.45 -14.42
CA THR A 78 -0.55 19.32 -15.54
C THR A 78 -1.51 20.42 -15.09
N ILE A 79 -1.62 21.49 -15.89
CA ILE A 79 -2.61 22.54 -15.63
C ILE A 79 -4.02 21.97 -15.58
N ASP A 80 -4.35 21.05 -16.50
CA ASP A 80 -5.66 20.38 -16.51
C ASP A 80 -5.90 19.59 -15.21
N ALA A 81 -4.91 18.84 -14.74
CA ALA A 81 -5.01 18.12 -13.47
C ALA A 81 -5.21 19.08 -12.27
N ILE A 82 -4.57 20.25 -12.28
CA ILE A 82 -4.75 21.28 -11.26
C ILE A 82 -6.17 21.86 -11.29
N VAL A 83 -6.74 22.02 -12.47
CA VAL A 83 -8.13 22.50 -12.63
C VAL A 83 -9.12 21.51 -12.00
N TRP A 84 -8.90 20.21 -12.17
CA TRP A 84 -9.78 19.16 -11.64
C TRP A 84 -9.57 18.86 -10.15
N MET A 85 -8.31 18.83 -9.69
CA MET A 85 -7.96 18.34 -8.36
C MET A 85 -7.52 19.45 -7.38
N GLY A 86 -7.45 20.69 -7.84
CA GLY A 86 -6.88 21.80 -7.07
C GLY A 86 -5.33 21.78 -7.04
N THR A 87 -4.77 22.86 -6.49
CA THR A 87 -3.31 22.98 -6.32
C THR A 87 -2.79 21.97 -5.33
N GLN A 88 -1.73 21.28 -5.69
CA GLN A 88 -1.01 20.31 -4.85
C GLN A 88 0.43 20.78 -4.63
N PRO A 89 1.10 20.37 -3.54
CA PRO A 89 2.53 20.55 -3.42
C PRO A 89 3.25 19.92 -4.61
N THR A 90 4.32 20.55 -5.07
CA THR A 90 5.18 20.03 -6.13
C THR A 90 5.78 18.67 -5.75
N LEU A 91 6.16 17.86 -6.75
CA LEU A 91 6.84 16.59 -6.49
C LEU A 91 8.13 16.80 -5.69
N LYS A 92 8.83 17.92 -5.92
CA LYS A 92 10.01 18.29 -5.17
C LYS A 92 9.69 18.52 -3.69
N GLU A 93 8.68 19.33 -3.36
CA GLU A 93 8.26 19.57 -1.96
C GLU A 93 7.82 18.28 -1.26
N LYS A 94 7.06 17.43 -1.96
CA LYS A 94 6.67 16.11 -1.46
C LYS A 94 7.87 15.22 -1.16
N SER A 95 8.87 15.19 -2.05
CA SER A 95 10.08 14.37 -1.90
C SER A 95 11.01 14.91 -0.80
N GLU A 96 11.13 16.22 -0.66
CA GLU A 96 11.90 16.85 0.42
C GLU A 96 11.34 16.51 1.81
N ALA A 97 10.02 16.35 1.95
CA ALA A 97 9.39 15.89 3.18
C ALA A 97 9.80 14.44 3.54
N ALA A 98 10.22 13.63 2.56
CA ALA A 98 10.83 12.31 2.77
C ALA A 98 12.35 12.32 2.84
N GLY A 99 12.97 13.50 2.82
CA GLY A 99 14.43 13.68 2.85
C GLY A 99 15.13 13.36 1.53
N ILE A 100 14.44 13.48 0.39
CA ILE A 100 15.00 13.30 -0.95
C ILE A 100 14.94 14.61 -1.71
N THR A 101 16.08 15.04 -2.22
CA THR A 101 16.23 16.33 -2.93
C THR A 101 16.36 16.17 -4.45
N GLU A 102 16.71 14.97 -4.94
CA GLU A 102 16.81 14.70 -6.38
C GLU A 102 15.50 14.14 -6.90
N VAL A 103 14.85 14.90 -7.77
CA VAL A 103 13.61 14.52 -8.46
C VAL A 103 13.85 14.60 -9.96
N ARG A 104 13.34 13.65 -10.72
CA ARG A 104 13.45 13.61 -12.18
C ARG A 104 12.12 13.29 -12.84
N PRO A 105 11.89 13.75 -14.07
CA PRO A 105 10.76 13.33 -14.87
C PRO A 105 10.68 11.80 -14.98
N PHE A 106 9.46 11.25 -14.92
CA PHE A 106 9.24 9.79 -14.93
C PHE A 106 9.89 9.12 -16.15
N LYS A 107 9.84 9.75 -17.31
CA LYS A 107 10.44 9.23 -18.56
C LYS A 107 11.95 9.02 -18.50
N GLU A 108 12.66 9.62 -17.56
CA GLU A 108 14.12 9.49 -17.45
C GLU A 108 14.57 8.22 -16.75
N ILE A 109 13.66 7.49 -16.06
CA ILE A 109 14.01 6.30 -15.29
C ILE A 109 14.60 5.20 -16.19
N GLU A 110 14.02 4.98 -17.36
CA GLU A 110 14.50 3.98 -18.32
C GLU A 110 15.95 4.27 -18.76
N THR A 111 16.23 5.55 -19.09
CA THR A 111 17.58 5.97 -19.47
C THR A 111 18.59 5.78 -18.33
N TYR A 112 18.17 6.08 -17.09
CA TYR A 112 19.00 5.90 -15.91
C TYR A 112 19.35 4.40 -15.70
N LEU A 113 18.35 3.53 -15.79
CA LEU A 113 18.53 2.08 -15.63
C LEU A 113 19.37 1.47 -16.75
N LYS A 114 19.17 1.87 -17.99
CA LYS A 114 19.98 1.44 -19.13
C LYS A 114 21.46 1.86 -18.99
N ALA A 115 21.70 3.08 -18.51
CA ALA A 115 23.06 3.55 -18.24
C ALA A 115 23.74 2.76 -17.12
N ALA A 116 23.01 2.34 -16.10
CA ALA A 116 23.50 1.45 -15.06
C ALA A 116 23.85 0.06 -15.60
N GLN A 117 22.98 -0.54 -16.42
CA GLN A 117 23.23 -1.84 -17.08
C GLN A 117 24.46 -1.80 -17.98
N GLN A 118 24.65 -0.72 -18.77
CA GLN A 118 25.84 -0.54 -19.62
C GLN A 118 27.15 -0.51 -18.83
N LYS A 119 27.09 -0.05 -17.58
CA LYS A 119 28.23 -0.05 -16.64
C LYS A 119 28.36 -1.34 -15.85
N SER A 120 27.55 -2.37 -16.18
CA SER A 120 27.46 -3.63 -15.44
C SER A 120 27.10 -3.44 -13.96
N GLN A 121 26.44 -2.33 -13.61
CA GLN A 121 25.91 -2.10 -12.28
C GLN A 121 24.69 -3.01 -12.06
N ARG A 122 24.68 -3.73 -10.95
CA ARG A 122 23.57 -4.63 -10.62
C ARG A 122 22.33 -3.84 -10.28
N VAL A 123 21.23 -4.14 -10.96
CA VAL A 123 19.91 -3.60 -10.63
C VAL A 123 19.16 -4.62 -9.78
N HIS A 124 18.76 -4.20 -8.57
CA HIS A 124 17.95 -4.99 -7.65
C HIS A 124 16.50 -4.53 -7.73
N TYR A 125 15.57 -5.46 -7.81
CA TYR A 125 14.13 -5.22 -7.75
C TYR A 125 13.45 -6.26 -6.86
N LEU A 126 12.24 -5.93 -6.38
CA LEU A 126 11.42 -6.79 -5.53
C LEU A 126 10.44 -7.62 -6.37
N PRO A 127 9.88 -8.71 -5.82
CA PRO A 127 8.79 -9.45 -6.48
C PRO A 127 7.64 -8.52 -6.83
N THR A 128 7.10 -8.65 -8.04
CA THR A 128 5.97 -7.88 -8.52
C THR A 128 4.68 -8.67 -8.35
N TYR A 129 3.63 -8.01 -7.87
CA TYR A 129 2.28 -8.58 -7.76
C TYR A 129 1.26 -7.87 -8.66
N ARG A 130 1.69 -6.78 -9.32
CA ARG A 130 0.85 -5.99 -10.24
C ARG A 130 1.35 -6.11 -11.66
N ALA A 131 0.42 -6.22 -12.61
CA ALA A 131 0.76 -6.37 -14.03
C ALA A 131 1.53 -5.15 -14.58
N GLU A 132 1.18 -3.93 -14.14
CA GLU A 132 1.89 -2.72 -14.57
C GLU A 132 3.36 -2.70 -14.11
N HIS A 133 3.67 -3.30 -12.96
CA HIS A 133 5.06 -3.45 -12.51
C HIS A 133 5.85 -4.43 -13.40
N GLN A 134 5.20 -5.53 -13.82
CA GLN A 134 5.83 -6.48 -14.76
C GLN A 134 6.10 -5.82 -16.12
N ILE A 135 5.15 -5.02 -16.59
CA ILE A 135 5.32 -4.25 -17.84
C ILE A 135 6.49 -3.27 -17.72
N LYS A 136 6.58 -2.52 -16.61
CA LYS A 136 7.70 -1.60 -16.35
C LYS A 136 9.05 -2.33 -16.33
N LEU A 137 9.15 -3.47 -15.63
CA LEU A 137 10.37 -4.28 -15.61
C LEU A 137 10.74 -4.80 -17.01
N PHE A 138 9.77 -5.21 -17.82
CA PHE A 138 10.01 -5.63 -19.18
C PHE A 138 10.53 -4.48 -20.05
N GLN A 139 9.87 -3.32 -20.01
CA GLN A 139 10.26 -2.15 -20.80
C GLN A 139 11.65 -1.61 -20.42
N TRP A 140 11.93 -1.52 -19.12
CA TRP A 140 13.15 -0.86 -18.63
C TRP A 140 14.35 -1.78 -18.53
N LEU A 141 14.14 -3.06 -18.20
CA LEU A 141 15.22 -4.02 -17.92
C LEU A 141 15.21 -5.24 -18.84
N GLY A 142 14.20 -5.39 -19.69
CA GLY A 142 14.04 -6.57 -20.56
C GLY A 142 13.61 -7.84 -19.81
N VAL A 143 13.12 -7.71 -18.58
CA VAL A 143 12.65 -8.87 -17.78
C VAL A 143 11.31 -9.34 -18.31
N VAL A 144 11.28 -10.54 -18.89
CA VAL A 144 10.05 -11.12 -19.44
C VAL A 144 9.10 -11.53 -18.29
N PRO A 145 7.81 -11.13 -18.33
CA PRO A 145 6.85 -11.55 -17.32
C PRO A 145 6.81 -13.07 -17.10
N GLY A 146 6.84 -13.50 -15.84
CA GLY A 146 6.92 -14.92 -15.45
C GLY A 146 8.33 -15.50 -15.40
N THR A 147 9.36 -14.72 -15.77
CA THR A 147 10.77 -15.13 -15.66
C THR A 147 11.55 -14.25 -14.69
N GLU A 148 10.86 -13.45 -13.89
CA GLU A 148 11.45 -12.51 -12.95
C GLU A 148 12.35 -13.23 -11.95
N GLN A 149 13.51 -12.67 -11.70
CA GLN A 149 14.46 -13.13 -10.68
C GLN A 149 14.73 -11.99 -9.70
N PRO A 150 13.79 -11.74 -8.77
CA PRO A 150 13.94 -10.66 -7.80
C PRO A 150 15.16 -10.90 -6.90
N SER A 151 15.73 -9.81 -6.42
CA SER A 151 16.96 -9.85 -5.64
C SER A 151 16.70 -10.36 -4.22
N VAL A 152 17.17 -11.56 -3.91
CA VAL A 152 17.07 -12.16 -2.56
C VAL A 152 17.70 -11.25 -1.49
N PRO A 153 18.91 -10.67 -1.66
CA PRO A 153 19.43 -9.72 -0.67
C PRO A 153 18.52 -8.52 -0.44
N PHE A 154 17.89 -8.00 -1.50
CA PHE A 154 16.96 -6.86 -1.36
C PHE A 154 15.70 -7.27 -0.60
N ILE A 155 15.11 -8.42 -0.92
CA ILE A 155 13.96 -8.97 -0.19
C ILE A 155 14.30 -9.12 1.29
N LEU A 156 15.41 -9.75 1.63
CA LEU A 156 15.83 -9.95 3.02
C LEU A 156 16.12 -8.63 3.74
N GLY A 157 16.71 -7.64 3.05
CA GLY A 157 16.95 -6.31 3.58
C GLY A 157 15.66 -5.59 3.96
N VAL A 158 14.62 -5.71 3.13
CA VAL A 158 13.28 -5.16 3.40
C VAL A 158 12.58 -5.92 4.54
N VAL A 159 12.55 -7.24 4.47
CA VAL A 159 11.91 -8.11 5.49
C VAL A 159 12.51 -7.88 6.87
N ASN A 160 13.84 -7.88 6.98
CA ASN A 160 14.53 -7.70 8.26
C ASN A 160 14.24 -6.33 8.90
N GLN A 161 13.97 -5.30 8.11
CA GLN A 161 13.59 -4.00 8.65
C GLN A 161 12.11 -3.97 9.06
N ARG A 162 11.21 -4.49 8.22
CA ARG A 162 9.76 -4.44 8.46
C ARG A 162 9.28 -5.42 9.52
N ASN A 163 10.02 -6.48 9.80
CA ASN A 163 9.67 -7.44 10.86
C ASN A 163 9.68 -6.81 12.26
N TYR A 164 10.53 -5.82 12.49
CA TYR A 164 10.62 -5.14 13.78
C TYR A 164 10.06 -3.72 13.65
N LYS A 165 8.99 -3.44 14.38
CA LYS A 165 8.29 -2.16 14.32
C LYS A 165 8.94 -1.16 15.27
N SER A 166 9.09 0.07 14.80
CA SER A 166 9.48 1.20 15.66
C SER A 166 8.31 1.63 16.54
N ALA A 167 8.57 2.44 17.56
CA ALA A 167 7.51 3.00 18.41
C ALA A 167 6.49 3.81 17.61
N GLU A 168 6.92 4.55 16.59
CA GLU A 168 6.04 5.30 15.69
C GLU A 168 5.13 4.38 14.87
N GLU A 169 5.66 3.24 14.39
CA GLU A 169 4.88 2.23 13.66
C GLU A 169 3.86 1.55 14.58
N ILE A 170 4.25 1.23 15.81
CA ILE A 170 3.35 0.67 16.80
C ILE A 170 2.19 1.64 17.07
N ALA A 171 2.47 2.93 17.24
CA ALA A 171 1.43 3.93 17.44
C ALA A 171 0.45 4.03 16.26
N GLU A 172 0.92 3.88 15.02
CA GLU A 172 0.02 3.84 13.84
C GLU A 172 -0.80 2.55 13.80
N ILE A 173 -0.21 1.40 14.13
CA ILE A 173 -0.92 0.12 14.20
C ILE A 173 -2.01 0.19 15.29
N GLU A 174 -1.71 0.76 16.45
CA GLU A 174 -2.68 0.92 17.54
C GLU A 174 -3.89 1.78 17.13
N LYS A 175 -3.69 2.84 16.34
CA LYS A 175 -4.81 3.63 15.78
C LYS A 175 -5.69 2.75 14.86
N ALA A 176 -5.08 1.99 13.96
CA ALA A 176 -5.81 1.07 13.09
C ALA A 176 -6.56 0.01 13.90
N CYS A 177 -5.93 -0.58 14.90
CA CYS A 177 -6.54 -1.58 15.78
C CYS A 177 -7.70 -1.00 16.61
N THR A 178 -7.61 0.25 17.06
CA THR A 178 -8.68 0.92 17.80
C THR A 178 -9.93 1.07 16.93
N VAL A 179 -9.78 1.57 15.71
CA VAL A 179 -10.92 1.69 14.78
C VAL A 179 -11.44 0.30 14.38
N THR A 180 -10.57 -0.68 14.20
CA THR A 180 -10.96 -2.07 13.93
C THR A 180 -11.79 -2.65 15.07
N ALA A 181 -11.41 -2.39 16.33
CA ALA A 181 -12.21 -2.83 17.49
C ALA A 181 -13.61 -2.18 17.47
N ASP A 182 -13.71 -0.89 17.15
CA ASP A 182 -15.00 -0.19 17.02
C ASP A 182 -15.87 -0.77 15.88
N MET A 183 -15.25 -1.20 14.77
CA MET A 183 -15.94 -1.92 13.70
C MET A 183 -16.58 -3.20 14.22
N HIS A 184 -15.84 -4.00 15.00
CA HIS A 184 -16.35 -5.25 15.58
C HIS A 184 -17.43 -5.01 16.65
N LEU A 185 -17.26 -4.01 17.50
CA LEU A 185 -18.31 -3.60 18.47
C LEU A 185 -19.58 -3.13 17.74
N THR A 186 -19.45 -2.46 16.61
CA THR A 186 -20.58 -2.04 15.78
C THR A 186 -21.31 -3.26 15.20
N ALA A 187 -20.57 -4.25 14.69
CA ALA A 187 -21.19 -5.49 14.22
C ALA A 187 -21.97 -6.20 15.33
N MET A 188 -21.39 -6.32 16.54
CA MET A 188 -22.05 -6.91 17.70
C MET A 188 -23.36 -6.20 18.11
N ARG A 189 -23.46 -4.90 17.87
CA ARG A 189 -24.67 -4.11 18.13
C ARG A 189 -25.69 -4.17 16.99
N THR A 190 -25.24 -4.46 15.77
CA THR A 190 -26.07 -4.41 14.56
C THR A 190 -26.66 -5.75 14.23
N VAL A 191 -25.90 -6.85 14.42
CA VAL A 191 -26.30 -8.19 14.05
C VAL A 191 -27.57 -8.61 14.81
N ARG A 192 -28.57 -9.07 14.04
CA ARG A 192 -29.85 -9.62 14.57
C ARG A 192 -30.57 -10.40 13.49
N PRO A 193 -31.49 -11.29 13.84
CA PRO A 193 -32.36 -11.95 12.88
C PRO A 193 -33.16 -10.92 12.05
N GLY A 194 -33.35 -11.22 10.75
CA GLY A 194 -34.16 -10.42 9.84
C GLY A 194 -33.42 -9.32 9.08
N ILE A 195 -32.11 -9.14 9.30
CA ILE A 195 -31.27 -8.26 8.45
C ILE A 195 -30.39 -9.09 7.53
N ARG A 196 -29.83 -8.45 6.49
CA ARG A 196 -28.85 -9.06 5.60
C ARG A 196 -27.44 -8.93 6.14
N GLU A 197 -26.55 -9.85 5.75
CA GLU A 197 -25.12 -9.72 5.97
C GLU A 197 -24.56 -8.39 5.44
N SER A 198 -25.09 -7.92 4.30
CA SER A 198 -24.71 -6.63 3.69
C SER A 198 -25.02 -5.42 4.56
N GLU A 199 -26.06 -5.47 5.39
CA GLU A 199 -26.38 -4.37 6.31
C GLU A 199 -25.36 -4.31 7.46
N VAL A 200 -24.89 -5.46 7.93
CA VAL A 200 -23.81 -5.52 8.92
C VAL A 200 -22.50 -5.05 8.29
N ALA A 201 -22.15 -5.54 7.09
CA ALA A 201 -20.94 -5.12 6.38
C ALA A 201 -20.92 -3.60 6.13
N ALA A 202 -22.06 -3.01 5.76
CA ALA A 202 -22.18 -1.56 5.56
C ALA A 202 -21.96 -0.78 6.86
N ALA A 203 -22.57 -1.21 7.97
CA ALA A 203 -22.38 -0.56 9.27
C ALA A 203 -20.92 -0.65 9.77
N VAL A 204 -20.26 -1.75 9.50
CA VAL A 204 -18.84 -1.96 9.81
C VAL A 204 -17.95 -1.05 8.96
N ALA A 205 -18.22 -0.95 7.66
CA ALA A 205 -17.48 -0.08 6.74
C ALA A 205 -17.63 1.41 7.09
N GLU A 206 -18.83 1.84 7.53
CA GLU A 206 -19.10 3.20 7.97
C GLU A 206 -18.12 3.65 9.07
N VAL A 207 -17.80 2.78 10.01
CA VAL A 207 -16.87 3.10 11.12
C VAL A 207 -15.48 3.46 10.58
N ALA A 208 -14.95 2.70 9.62
CA ALA A 208 -13.65 3.00 9.01
C ALA A 208 -13.70 4.34 8.25
N TYR A 209 -14.70 4.53 7.40
CA TYR A 209 -14.82 5.75 6.58
C TYR A 209 -15.12 7.00 7.41
N ALA A 210 -15.90 6.89 8.50
CA ALA A 210 -16.15 8.01 9.42
C ALA A 210 -14.87 8.48 10.15
N ASN A 211 -13.88 7.61 10.27
CA ASN A 211 -12.55 7.94 10.81
C ASN A 211 -11.54 8.38 9.74
N ASN A 212 -11.98 8.59 8.50
CA ASN A 212 -11.13 8.88 7.33
C ASN A 212 -10.10 7.77 7.04
N TYR A 213 -10.42 6.53 7.40
CA TYR A 213 -9.62 5.34 7.14
C TYR A 213 -10.22 4.53 5.98
N GLN A 214 -9.42 3.66 5.41
CA GLN A 214 -9.86 2.69 4.42
C GLN A 214 -10.05 1.32 5.07
N LEU A 215 -10.69 0.40 4.35
CA LEU A 215 -10.71 -1.00 4.75
C LEU A 215 -9.32 -1.63 4.48
N SER A 216 -8.81 -2.39 5.43
CA SER A 216 -7.54 -3.13 5.26
C SER A 216 -7.63 -4.17 4.15
N PHE A 217 -8.81 -4.76 4.00
CA PHE A 217 -9.19 -5.77 3.01
C PHE A 217 -10.71 -5.80 2.85
N PRO A 218 -11.26 -6.45 1.80
CA PRO A 218 -12.70 -6.61 1.65
C PRO A 218 -13.31 -7.30 2.85
N ILE A 219 -14.35 -6.70 3.46
CA ILE A 219 -15.03 -7.25 4.64
C ILE A 219 -15.56 -8.65 4.33
N ILE A 220 -15.36 -9.57 5.26
CA ILE A 220 -16.04 -10.86 5.31
C ILE A 220 -17.05 -10.79 6.44
N ALA A 221 -18.34 -10.85 6.12
CA ALA A 221 -19.44 -10.86 7.08
C ALA A 221 -20.44 -11.92 6.63
N THR A 222 -20.39 -13.12 7.23
CA THR A 222 -21.14 -14.25 6.70
C THR A 222 -21.62 -15.22 7.78
N ILE A 223 -22.84 -15.75 7.59
CA ILE A 223 -23.36 -16.89 8.35
C ILE A 223 -22.78 -18.23 7.86
N ASN A 224 -22.04 -18.23 6.74
CA ASN A 224 -21.38 -19.38 6.14
C ASN A 224 -19.86 -19.34 6.38
N GLY A 225 -19.43 -19.15 7.63
CA GLY A 225 -18.04 -18.98 8.03
C GLY A 225 -17.08 -20.14 7.69
N GLN A 226 -17.60 -21.28 7.24
CA GLN A 226 -16.79 -22.38 6.68
C GLN A 226 -16.15 -22.00 5.33
N THR A 227 -16.66 -20.95 4.65
CA THR A 227 -16.06 -20.36 3.44
C THR A 227 -15.24 -19.16 3.84
N LEU A 228 -13.91 -19.35 3.97
CA LEU A 228 -13.03 -18.38 4.62
C LEU A 228 -12.96 -17.00 3.92
N HIS A 229 -13.01 -16.94 2.60
CA HIS A 229 -12.98 -15.69 1.83
C HIS A 229 -14.33 -15.46 1.13
N ASN A 230 -15.42 -15.51 1.90
CA ASN A 230 -16.75 -15.26 1.34
C ASN A 230 -17.03 -13.75 1.28
N HIS A 231 -17.09 -13.20 0.07
CA HIS A 231 -17.43 -11.80 -0.20
C HIS A 231 -18.89 -11.62 -0.65
N ASP A 232 -19.70 -12.69 -0.65
CA ASP A 232 -21.13 -12.57 -0.86
C ASP A 232 -21.83 -12.26 0.47
N HIS A 233 -22.58 -11.17 0.49
CA HIS A 233 -23.29 -10.70 1.67
C HIS A 233 -24.82 -10.73 1.44
N SER A 234 -25.30 -11.64 0.60
CA SER A 234 -26.70 -11.68 0.18
C SER A 234 -27.62 -12.42 1.18
N ASN A 235 -27.06 -13.19 2.10
CA ASN A 235 -27.84 -14.02 3.01
C ASN A 235 -28.63 -13.19 4.01
N MET A 236 -29.83 -13.69 4.37
CA MET A 236 -30.66 -13.18 5.46
C MET A 236 -30.28 -13.91 6.75
N ILE A 237 -29.89 -13.17 7.75
CA ILE A 237 -29.55 -13.69 9.08
C ILE A 237 -30.82 -14.17 9.78
N LYS A 238 -30.79 -15.35 10.39
CA LYS A 238 -31.89 -16.00 11.09
C LYS A 238 -31.56 -16.19 12.56
N SER A 239 -32.60 -16.47 13.37
CA SER A 239 -32.43 -16.91 14.74
C SER A 239 -31.60 -18.20 14.80
N GLY A 240 -30.60 -18.25 15.67
CA GLY A 240 -29.68 -19.36 15.83
C GLY A 240 -28.44 -19.33 14.92
N ASP A 241 -28.37 -18.39 13.97
CA ASP A 241 -27.17 -18.22 13.14
C ASP A 241 -26.01 -17.61 13.94
N MET A 242 -24.81 -17.98 13.51
CA MET A 242 -23.55 -17.35 13.96
C MET A 242 -22.98 -16.57 12.79
N LEU A 243 -22.73 -15.27 12.97
CA LEU A 243 -22.06 -14.43 11.97
C LEU A 243 -20.54 -14.45 12.21
N LEU A 244 -19.77 -14.90 11.24
CA LEU A 244 -18.33 -14.66 11.19
C LEU A 244 -18.12 -13.25 10.59
N LEU A 245 -17.40 -12.42 11.32
CA LEU A 245 -16.91 -11.14 10.84
C LEU A 245 -15.38 -11.18 10.80
N ASP A 246 -14.80 -10.85 9.65
CA ASP A 246 -13.39 -10.60 9.47
C ASP A 246 -13.22 -9.25 8.77
N ALA A 247 -12.69 -8.27 9.48
CA ALA A 247 -12.64 -6.89 9.05
C ALA A 247 -11.52 -6.12 9.74
N GLY A 248 -11.06 -5.07 9.10
CA GLY A 248 -10.07 -4.17 9.65
C GLY A 248 -10.02 -2.82 8.95
N ALA A 249 -9.49 -1.83 9.64
CA ALA A 249 -9.26 -0.49 9.14
C ALA A 249 -7.79 -0.26 8.84
N GLU A 250 -7.48 0.45 7.76
CA GLU A 250 -6.13 0.88 7.37
C GLU A 250 -6.02 2.40 7.53
N THR A 251 -4.96 2.87 8.23
CA THR A 251 -4.69 4.30 8.38
C THR A 251 -4.24 4.92 7.06
N GLU A 252 -4.25 6.25 6.95
CA GLU A 252 -3.72 6.99 5.78
C GLU A 252 -2.24 6.66 5.48
N MET A 253 -1.52 6.14 6.45
CA MET A 253 -0.11 5.73 6.29
C MET A 253 0.05 4.27 5.86
N GLY A 254 -1.05 3.54 5.63
CA GLY A 254 -1.03 2.16 5.19
C GLY A 254 -0.71 1.15 6.30
N TYR A 255 -0.95 1.50 7.58
CA TYR A 255 -0.88 0.56 8.70
C TYR A 255 -2.26 0.01 8.97
N ALA A 256 -2.37 -1.31 9.00
CA ALA A 256 -3.62 -2.05 9.01
C ALA A 256 -3.91 -2.69 10.39
N GLY A 257 -5.17 -2.62 10.80
CA GLY A 257 -5.77 -3.52 11.77
C GLY A 257 -6.40 -4.71 11.03
N ASP A 258 -6.49 -5.83 11.71
CA ASP A 258 -7.04 -7.10 11.21
C ASP A 258 -7.57 -7.89 12.40
N MET A 259 -8.86 -8.20 12.39
CA MET A 259 -9.52 -8.90 13.48
C MET A 259 -10.64 -9.79 12.94
N SER A 260 -10.72 -11.01 13.48
CA SER A 260 -11.83 -11.93 13.24
C SER A 260 -12.62 -12.15 14.52
N SER A 261 -13.95 -12.19 14.42
CA SER A 261 -14.87 -12.57 15.49
C SER A 261 -16.06 -13.34 14.99
N THR A 262 -16.62 -14.17 15.86
CA THR A 262 -17.86 -14.90 15.61
C THR A 262 -18.92 -14.43 16.59
N ILE A 263 -20.07 -13.96 16.07
CA ILE A 263 -21.08 -13.23 16.83
C ILE A 263 -22.42 -13.99 16.68
N PRO A 264 -23.09 -14.34 17.79
CA PRO A 264 -24.45 -14.90 17.70
C PRO A 264 -25.44 -13.85 17.19
N ALA A 265 -26.37 -14.27 16.35
CA ALA A 265 -27.39 -13.37 15.78
C ALA A 265 -28.47 -12.98 16.81
N ASP A 266 -28.67 -13.79 17.81
CA ASP A 266 -29.59 -13.57 18.94
C ASP A 266 -28.92 -14.11 20.22
N ALA A 267 -29.09 -13.37 21.33
CA ALA A 267 -28.59 -13.74 22.64
C ALA A 267 -29.72 -14.29 23.53
#